data_4e310c8ea7d96fad380289b9e6ceb462
#
_entry.id   4e310c8ea7d96fad380289b9e6ceb462
#
_cell.length_a   1.000
_cell.length_b   1.000
_cell.length_c   1.000
_cell.angle_alpha   90.00
_cell.angle_beta   90.00
_cell.angle_gamma   90.00
#
_symmetry.space_group_name_H-M   'P 1'
#
loop_
_entity.id
_entity.type
_entity.pdbx_description
1 polymer ?
#
loop_
_entity_poly.entity_id
_entity_poly.type
_entity_poly.pdbx_seq_one_letter_code
_entity_poly.pdbx_strand_id
1 'polypeptide(L)'
;MTAGVREQPRDAGRPLPVARLGLVGWLTAVVLLAGVGYRLWLLAHTTPPTNSDEATMGLAALHIVRGEGFPVWFYGQAYMGTLEAYLAAPVFALAGGPSLVGLRLPTLALYAVFLLLAWRLTLRLTGDRWFGLLVVALLAFGSDRIVKNQLIAGGGYPEMNAAGVALAVLAVDLATGRPGRRLARWAAWGFLAGLMLWVDPLVLPYVLATGAVLVGFRRRELWGAAGAALGAAAVLGAAPLLLHSLLNGRNPLHAVLAASGANATAGWADRLHGGLLLGPSLGMGFCDPGRCATWQLWWALALPLLLALAGGTAWWALRSPTPTDAVGAAEPAGASGSAGAAEPGVSARVAAAVRLALVLAAVATVGAYTVSSSAGLTPVESSRYLSCLLISLPALLWPVWTVARDGLRRAATGRGEVSSTVARPVAVATAVAVVVLVATVGTAAHATWRAAQTAPATRAAAAHHSELVSTLRQLGVRHVRAGYWTCNRLIFASAERVLCAVVDDSARPGFDRYPAYRREVDASAAPAWVAPAGSPLADVLDERRRAGDLDLVTIDGWRIYLPR
;
A
#
# COMPACT_ATOMS: atom_id res chain seq x y z
N MET A 1 -72.92 8.39 16.17
CA MET A 1 -71.99 7.27 16.34
C MET A 1 -70.65 7.72 15.77
N THR A 2 -69.80 8.27 16.60
CA THR A 2 -68.43 8.80 16.25
C THR A 2 -67.42 7.75 16.62
N ALA A 3 -66.72 7.20 15.61
CA ALA A 3 -65.67 6.23 15.79
C ALA A 3 -64.35 6.97 16.18
N GLY A 4 -63.91 6.73 17.41
CA GLY A 4 -62.65 7.27 17.92
C GLY A 4 -61.41 6.61 17.27
N VAL A 5 -60.61 7.41 16.63
CA VAL A 5 -59.26 7.02 16.16
C VAL A 5 -58.34 6.97 17.37
N ARG A 6 -57.87 5.77 17.75
CA ARG A 6 -56.81 5.60 18.74
C ARG A 6 -55.47 5.97 18.10
N GLU A 7 -54.90 7.09 18.50
CA GLU A 7 -53.50 7.39 18.25
C GLU A 7 -52.60 6.39 18.99
N GLN A 8 -51.76 5.65 18.24
CA GLN A 8 -50.66 4.87 18.80
C GLN A 8 -49.57 5.83 19.30
N PRO A 9 -48.99 5.61 20.48
CA PRO A 9 -47.88 6.41 20.98
C PRO A 9 -46.69 6.24 20.05
N ARG A 10 -46.14 7.35 19.56
CA ARG A 10 -44.82 7.39 18.89
C ARG A 10 -43.76 6.89 19.86
N ASP A 11 -43.14 5.77 19.54
CA ASP A 11 -41.98 5.24 20.25
C ASP A 11 -40.86 6.30 20.21
N ALA A 12 -40.75 7.05 21.29
CA ALA A 12 -39.66 7.97 21.55
C ALA A 12 -38.36 7.16 21.67
N GLY A 13 -37.44 7.45 20.75
CA GLY A 13 -35.99 7.20 20.79
C GLY A 13 -35.49 6.08 21.71
N ARG A 14 -35.51 4.82 21.27
CA ARG A 14 -34.60 3.82 21.82
C ARG A 14 -33.19 4.22 21.45
N PRO A 15 -32.29 4.51 22.44
CA PRO A 15 -30.90 4.72 22.15
C PRO A 15 -30.35 3.47 21.46
N LEU A 16 -29.64 3.66 20.34
CA LEU A 16 -28.94 2.58 19.64
C LEU A 16 -28.12 1.82 20.69
N PRO A 17 -28.23 0.47 20.79
CA PRO A 17 -27.43 -0.28 21.74
C PRO A 17 -25.97 -0.06 21.38
N VAL A 18 -25.24 0.66 22.20
CA VAL A 18 -23.76 0.70 22.16
C VAL A 18 -23.33 -0.73 22.44
N ALA A 19 -23.06 -1.49 21.36
CA ALA A 19 -22.57 -2.86 21.47
C ALA A 19 -21.29 -2.81 22.30
N ARG A 20 -21.34 -3.32 23.55
CA ARG A 20 -20.16 -3.42 24.40
C ARG A 20 -19.11 -4.21 23.63
N LEU A 21 -17.99 -3.57 23.31
CA LEU A 21 -16.85 -4.21 22.67
C LEU A 21 -16.36 -5.29 23.65
N GLY A 22 -16.44 -6.56 23.26
CA GLY A 22 -15.80 -7.64 24.05
C GLY A 22 -14.28 -7.48 24.03
N LEU A 23 -13.59 -8.24 24.88
CA LEU A 23 -12.12 -8.19 25.04
C LEU A 23 -11.36 -8.11 23.69
N VAL A 24 -11.70 -8.98 22.72
CA VAL A 24 -11.03 -8.99 21.41
C VAL A 24 -11.26 -7.70 20.63
N GLY A 25 -12.45 -7.10 20.73
CA GLY A 25 -12.73 -5.81 20.12
C GLY A 25 -11.88 -4.67 20.70
N TRP A 26 -11.74 -4.64 22.02
CA TRP A 26 -10.85 -3.68 22.70
C TRP A 26 -9.39 -3.90 22.34
N LEU A 27 -8.88 -5.14 22.35
CA LEU A 27 -7.52 -5.45 21.91
C LEU A 27 -7.28 -5.03 20.46
N THR A 28 -8.25 -5.26 19.57
CA THR A 28 -8.14 -4.82 18.18
C THR A 28 -8.08 -3.29 18.08
N ALA A 29 -8.91 -2.56 18.83
CA ALA A 29 -8.87 -1.10 18.86
C ALA A 29 -7.51 -0.58 19.36
N VAL A 30 -6.97 -1.19 20.42
CA VAL A 30 -5.64 -0.84 20.96
C VAL A 30 -4.56 -1.07 19.90
N VAL A 31 -4.58 -2.20 19.20
CA VAL A 31 -3.59 -2.52 18.15
C VAL A 31 -3.72 -1.56 16.95
N LEU A 32 -4.94 -1.22 16.53
CA LEU A 32 -5.17 -0.21 15.49
C LEU A 32 -4.57 1.15 15.88
N LEU A 33 -4.86 1.61 17.10
CA LEU A 33 -4.33 2.87 17.61
C LEU A 33 -2.80 2.81 17.79
N ALA A 34 -2.25 1.69 18.24
CA ALA A 34 -0.80 1.50 18.37
C ALA A 34 -0.11 1.54 17.00
N GLY A 35 -0.71 0.93 15.97
CA GLY A 35 -0.18 0.97 14.60
C GLY A 35 -0.15 2.38 14.01
N VAL A 36 -1.21 3.17 14.20
CA VAL A 36 -1.25 4.59 13.79
C VAL A 36 -0.30 5.42 14.66
N GLY A 37 -0.29 5.20 15.98
CA GLY A 37 0.61 5.88 16.91
C GLY A 37 2.09 5.63 16.62
N TYR A 38 2.46 4.41 16.24
CA TYR A 38 3.82 4.09 15.80
C TYR A 38 4.23 4.92 14.56
N ARG A 39 3.35 5.06 13.57
CA ARG A 39 3.65 5.88 12.39
C ARG A 39 3.67 7.37 12.69
N LEU A 40 2.82 7.85 13.58
CA LEU A 40 2.88 9.24 14.08
C LEU A 40 4.21 9.51 14.82
N TRP A 41 4.64 8.56 15.65
CA TRP A 41 5.93 8.65 16.32
C TRP A 41 7.10 8.70 15.32
N LEU A 42 7.10 7.83 14.31
CA LEU A 42 8.09 7.86 13.23
C LEU A 42 8.07 9.20 12.49
N LEU A 43 6.88 9.70 12.14
CA LEU A 43 6.72 10.99 11.46
C LEU A 43 7.27 12.15 12.29
N ALA A 44 7.04 12.17 13.60
CA ALA A 44 7.61 13.15 14.52
C ALA A 44 9.16 13.10 14.59
N HIS A 45 9.76 11.95 14.22
CA HIS A 45 11.21 11.76 14.11
C HIS A 45 11.72 11.84 12.67
N THR A 46 10.93 12.42 11.75
CA THR A 46 11.24 12.55 10.30
C THR A 46 11.57 11.21 9.62
N THR A 47 11.05 10.12 10.15
CA THR A 47 11.25 8.75 9.67
C THR A 47 10.00 8.27 8.94
N PRO A 48 10.14 7.62 7.78
CA PRO A 48 11.37 7.38 6.99
C PRO A 48 11.93 8.67 6.41
N PRO A 49 13.24 8.69 6.01
CA PRO A 49 13.82 9.88 5.39
C PRO A 49 13.06 10.22 4.11
N THR A 50 12.80 11.51 3.89
CA THR A 50 12.22 11.99 2.62
C THR A 50 13.22 11.77 1.47
N ASN A 51 12.68 11.60 0.28
CA ASN A 51 13.45 11.44 -0.95
C ASN A 51 12.98 12.40 -2.05
N SER A 52 13.68 12.42 -3.18
CA SER A 52 13.33 13.27 -4.32
C SER A 52 11.95 12.99 -4.91
N ASP A 53 11.50 11.74 -4.88
CA ASP A 53 10.19 11.38 -5.44
C ASP A 53 9.07 11.93 -4.55
N GLU A 54 9.18 11.77 -3.23
CA GLU A 54 8.22 12.36 -2.28
C GLU A 54 8.20 13.89 -2.37
N ALA A 55 9.39 14.50 -2.45
CA ALA A 55 9.50 15.95 -2.61
C ALA A 55 8.84 16.43 -3.93
N THR A 56 9.00 15.68 -5.01
CA THR A 56 8.34 15.96 -6.29
C THR A 56 6.82 15.89 -6.19
N MET A 57 6.27 14.92 -5.43
CA MET A 57 4.84 14.85 -5.15
C MET A 57 4.37 16.06 -4.32
N GLY A 58 5.19 16.47 -3.35
CA GLY A 58 4.94 17.69 -2.55
C GLY A 58 4.96 18.96 -3.39
N LEU A 59 5.86 19.07 -4.38
CA LEU A 59 5.88 20.18 -5.35
C LEU A 59 4.63 20.18 -6.23
N ALA A 60 4.18 19.02 -6.69
CA ALA A 60 2.92 18.90 -7.42
C ALA A 60 1.72 19.38 -6.57
N ALA A 61 1.68 19.02 -5.28
CA ALA A 61 0.66 19.51 -4.36
C ALA A 61 0.73 21.05 -4.17
N LEU A 62 1.92 21.61 -4.10
CA LEU A 62 2.14 23.07 -3.98
C LEU A 62 1.65 23.81 -5.24
N HIS A 63 1.95 23.29 -6.45
CA HIS A 63 1.46 23.86 -7.70
C HIS A 63 -0.07 23.81 -7.80
N ILE A 64 -0.70 22.74 -7.31
CA ILE A 64 -2.18 22.65 -7.22
C ILE A 64 -2.73 23.76 -6.29
N VAL A 65 -2.14 23.95 -5.11
CA VAL A 65 -2.59 24.99 -4.16
C VAL A 65 -2.49 26.39 -4.76
N ARG A 66 -1.43 26.67 -5.54
CA ARG A 66 -1.23 27.97 -6.20
C ARG A 66 -2.04 28.13 -7.48
N GLY A 67 -2.68 27.08 -7.97
CA GLY A 67 -3.38 27.11 -9.27
C GLY A 67 -2.44 27.16 -10.48
N GLU A 68 -1.16 26.84 -10.29
CA GLU A 68 -0.13 26.88 -11.34
C GLU A 68 -0.20 25.68 -12.27
N GLY A 69 -0.86 24.57 -11.83
CA GLY A 69 -1.07 23.38 -12.64
C GLY A 69 -1.81 22.28 -11.90
N PHE A 70 -2.43 21.39 -12.68
CA PHE A 70 -3.17 20.23 -12.19
C PHE A 70 -2.59 18.95 -12.83
N PRO A 71 -1.43 18.46 -12.36
CA PRO A 71 -0.75 17.36 -12.99
C PRO A 71 -1.54 16.06 -12.88
N VAL A 72 -1.81 15.43 -14.01
CA VAL A 72 -2.43 14.09 -14.07
C VAL A 72 -1.41 13.01 -13.74
N TRP A 73 -0.18 13.21 -14.20
CA TRP A 73 0.92 12.29 -14.02
C TRP A 73 2.00 12.87 -13.11
N PHE A 74 2.63 11.97 -12.40
CA PHE A 74 3.82 12.29 -11.65
C PHE A 74 4.88 12.93 -12.57
N TYR A 75 5.46 14.03 -12.16
CA TYR A 75 6.39 14.77 -12.99
C TYR A 75 7.51 13.89 -13.55
N GLY A 76 7.71 13.94 -14.84
CA GLY A 76 8.69 13.13 -15.56
C GLY A 76 8.33 11.66 -15.77
N GLN A 77 7.11 11.22 -15.39
CA GLN A 77 6.64 9.84 -15.58
C GLN A 77 5.15 9.84 -16.00
N ALA A 78 4.84 9.22 -17.13
CA ALA A 78 3.48 9.25 -17.70
C ALA A 78 2.67 7.96 -17.42
N TYR A 79 2.94 7.28 -16.31
CA TYR A 79 2.30 6.00 -15.94
C TYR A 79 1.90 5.90 -14.47
N MET A 80 2.20 6.91 -13.65
CA MET A 80 1.86 6.96 -12.24
C MET A 80 1.05 8.23 -11.96
N GLY A 81 -0.14 8.07 -11.38
CA GLY A 81 -1.03 9.19 -11.04
C GLY A 81 -0.53 10.02 -9.86
N THR A 82 -1.16 11.15 -9.66
CA THR A 82 -0.78 12.16 -8.64
C THR A 82 -1.85 12.32 -7.56
N LEU A 83 -2.63 11.28 -7.26
CA LEU A 83 -3.71 11.36 -6.27
C LEU A 83 -3.20 11.87 -4.92
N GLU A 84 -2.03 11.45 -4.47
CA GLU A 84 -1.40 11.88 -3.23
C GLU A 84 -1.21 13.41 -3.19
N ALA A 85 -0.82 14.04 -4.32
CA ALA A 85 -0.70 15.49 -4.41
C ALA A 85 -2.05 16.19 -4.25
N TYR A 86 -3.11 15.67 -4.88
CA TYR A 86 -4.47 16.21 -4.73
C TYR A 86 -5.01 16.06 -3.30
N LEU A 87 -4.65 14.97 -2.61
CA LEU A 87 -5.02 14.78 -1.20
C LEU A 87 -4.21 15.67 -0.25
N ALA A 88 -2.96 15.99 -0.59
CA ALA A 88 -2.09 16.85 0.23
C ALA A 88 -2.36 18.35 0.00
N ALA A 89 -2.79 18.75 -1.19
CA ALA A 89 -3.04 20.16 -1.52
C ALA A 89 -3.99 20.87 -0.53
N PRO A 90 -5.17 20.35 -0.16
CA PRO A 90 -6.02 20.99 0.85
C PRO A 90 -5.35 21.08 2.23
N VAL A 91 -4.50 20.13 2.59
CA VAL A 91 -3.74 20.18 3.86
C VAL A 91 -2.74 21.33 3.81
N PHE A 92 -2.02 21.53 2.71
CA PHE A 92 -1.10 22.66 2.53
C PHE A 92 -1.83 24.00 2.54
N ALA A 93 -2.99 24.08 1.88
CA ALA A 93 -3.81 25.30 1.90
C ALA A 93 -4.25 25.68 3.32
N LEU A 94 -4.71 24.70 4.11
CA LEU A 94 -5.13 24.93 5.50
C LEU A 94 -3.96 25.22 6.45
N ALA A 95 -2.78 24.63 6.20
CA ALA A 95 -1.58 24.84 7.01
C ALA A 95 -0.80 26.14 6.63
N GLY A 96 -1.20 26.83 5.57
CA GLY A 96 -0.53 28.04 5.09
C GLY A 96 0.78 27.79 4.36
N GLY A 97 1.07 26.53 3.94
CA GLY A 97 2.26 26.20 3.16
C GLY A 97 2.61 24.73 3.11
N PRO A 98 3.60 24.36 2.28
CA PRO A 98 4.04 22.99 2.13
C PRO A 98 4.82 22.52 3.36
N SER A 99 4.58 21.28 3.77
CA SER A 99 5.35 20.62 4.83
C SER A 99 5.37 19.11 4.62
N LEU A 100 6.43 18.45 5.10
CA LEU A 100 6.54 16.99 5.04
C LEU A 100 5.41 16.31 5.84
N VAL A 101 5.04 16.88 6.98
CA VAL A 101 3.93 16.37 7.79
C VAL A 101 2.61 16.50 7.03
N GLY A 102 2.35 17.67 6.43
CA GLY A 102 1.15 17.90 5.63
C GLY A 102 1.05 16.97 4.43
N LEU A 103 2.17 16.61 3.80
CA LEU A 103 2.23 15.66 2.70
C LEU A 103 1.92 14.23 3.15
N ARG A 104 2.34 13.83 4.36
CA ARG A 104 2.19 12.48 4.91
C ARG A 104 0.90 12.25 5.70
N LEU A 105 0.15 13.29 6.06
CA LEU A 105 -1.14 13.11 6.75
C LEU A 105 -2.18 12.33 5.93
N PRO A 106 -2.38 12.61 4.63
CA PRO A 106 -3.29 11.80 3.81
C PRO A 106 -2.86 10.33 3.69
N THR A 107 -1.57 10.06 3.52
CA THR A 107 -1.07 8.67 3.43
C THR A 107 -1.24 7.93 4.75
N LEU A 108 -1.06 8.59 5.89
CA LEU A 108 -1.36 8.04 7.21
C LEU A 108 -2.86 7.74 7.37
N ALA A 109 -3.74 8.62 6.88
CA ALA A 109 -5.19 8.37 6.90
C ALA A 109 -5.55 7.15 6.03
N LEU A 110 -4.97 7.01 4.85
CA LEU A 110 -5.14 5.84 3.98
C LEU A 110 -4.65 4.56 4.66
N TYR A 111 -3.53 4.61 5.38
CA TYR A 111 -3.05 3.49 6.19
C TYR A 111 -4.05 3.10 7.30
N ALA A 112 -4.62 4.07 8.01
CA ALA A 112 -5.64 3.78 9.03
C ALA A 112 -6.89 3.13 8.41
N VAL A 113 -7.33 3.61 7.25
CA VAL A 113 -8.42 3.01 6.46
C VAL A 113 -8.06 1.58 6.04
N PHE A 114 -6.82 1.35 5.56
CA PHE A 114 -6.33 0.02 5.20
C PHE A 114 -6.43 -0.96 6.37
N LEU A 115 -5.97 -0.59 7.57
CA LEU A 115 -6.06 -1.44 8.76
C LEU A 115 -7.51 -1.80 9.13
N LEU A 116 -8.40 -0.81 9.14
CA LEU A 116 -9.83 -0.99 9.43
C LEU A 116 -10.50 -1.92 8.42
N LEU A 117 -10.20 -1.72 7.13
CA LEU A 117 -10.74 -2.54 6.06
C LEU A 117 -10.16 -3.96 6.07
N ALA A 118 -8.88 -4.14 6.39
CA ALA A 118 -8.25 -5.45 6.52
C ALA A 118 -8.87 -6.25 7.67
N TRP A 119 -9.11 -5.61 8.82
CA TRP A 119 -9.88 -6.23 9.92
C TRP A 119 -11.27 -6.66 9.45
N ARG A 120 -12.02 -5.74 8.80
CA ARG A 120 -13.34 -6.03 8.26
C ARG A 120 -13.33 -7.18 7.25
N LEU A 121 -12.36 -7.16 6.32
CA LEU A 121 -12.20 -8.24 5.34
C LEU A 121 -11.97 -9.58 6.02
N THR A 122 -11.06 -9.64 7.00
CA THR A 122 -10.75 -10.86 7.74
C THR A 122 -11.99 -11.43 8.41
N LEU A 123 -12.79 -10.59 9.08
CA LEU A 123 -14.05 -11.02 9.69
C LEU A 123 -15.07 -11.50 8.65
N ARG A 124 -15.14 -10.86 7.47
CA ARG A 124 -16.04 -11.29 6.39
C ARG A 124 -15.66 -12.66 5.81
N LEU A 125 -14.35 -12.93 5.73
CA LEU A 125 -13.84 -14.16 5.14
C LEU A 125 -13.84 -15.35 6.10
N THR A 126 -13.77 -15.09 7.42
CA THR A 126 -13.47 -16.16 8.40
C THR A 126 -14.42 -16.19 9.59
N GLY A 127 -15.04 -15.08 9.93
CA GLY A 127 -15.86 -14.95 11.16
C GLY A 127 -15.03 -14.96 12.46
N ASP A 128 -13.71 -15.17 12.40
CA ASP A 128 -12.86 -15.35 13.57
C ASP A 128 -12.24 -14.01 14.00
N ARG A 129 -12.65 -13.53 15.18
CA ARG A 129 -12.19 -12.26 15.75
C ARG A 129 -10.73 -12.30 16.22
N TRP A 130 -10.25 -13.45 16.71
CA TRP A 130 -8.87 -13.62 17.15
C TRP A 130 -7.92 -13.63 15.95
N PHE A 131 -8.34 -14.28 14.86
CA PHE A 131 -7.61 -14.21 13.62
C PHE A 131 -7.59 -12.78 13.05
N GLY A 132 -8.72 -12.07 13.14
CA GLY A 132 -8.78 -10.65 12.78
C GLY A 132 -7.79 -9.80 13.57
N LEU A 133 -7.67 -10.02 14.88
CA LEU A 133 -6.67 -9.36 15.73
C LEU A 133 -5.24 -9.68 15.30
N LEU A 134 -4.93 -10.94 15.00
CA LEU A 134 -3.61 -11.35 14.51
C LEU A 134 -3.25 -10.64 13.20
N VAL A 135 -4.16 -10.63 12.22
CA VAL A 135 -3.93 -9.96 10.93
C VAL A 135 -3.68 -8.48 11.12
N VAL A 136 -4.50 -7.80 11.92
CA VAL A 136 -4.31 -6.37 12.20
C VAL A 136 -3.00 -6.12 12.95
N ALA A 137 -2.61 -6.98 13.89
CA ALA A 137 -1.34 -6.87 14.61
C ALA A 137 -0.14 -6.97 13.66
N LEU A 138 -0.18 -7.92 12.71
CA LEU A 138 0.86 -8.05 11.68
C LEU A 138 0.94 -6.82 10.77
N LEU A 139 -0.21 -6.25 10.38
CA LEU A 139 -0.27 -5.04 9.56
C LEU A 139 0.06 -3.76 10.33
N ALA A 140 -0.11 -3.76 11.67
CA ALA A 140 0.30 -2.67 12.55
C ALA A 140 1.81 -2.60 12.72
N PHE A 141 2.52 -3.72 12.65
CA PHE A 141 3.97 -3.73 12.51
C PHE A 141 4.38 -3.07 11.19
N GLY A 142 5.59 -2.55 11.15
CA GLY A 142 6.07 -1.88 9.94
C GLY A 142 7.59 -1.82 9.95
N SER A 143 8.23 -2.69 9.16
CA SER A 143 9.63 -2.55 8.82
C SER A 143 9.87 -1.27 8.03
N ASP A 144 11.14 -0.91 7.83
CA ASP A 144 11.54 0.24 7.01
C ASP A 144 10.81 0.27 5.64
N ARG A 145 10.76 -0.86 4.93
CA ARG A 145 10.12 -0.95 3.63
C ARG A 145 8.60 -0.70 3.70
N ILE A 146 7.94 -1.34 4.67
CA ILE A 146 6.48 -1.19 4.83
C ILE A 146 6.11 0.24 5.25
N VAL A 147 6.88 0.81 6.17
CA VAL A 147 6.64 2.21 6.61
C VAL A 147 6.85 3.18 5.44
N LYS A 148 7.90 3.00 4.63
CA LYS A 148 8.13 3.80 3.41
C LYS A 148 6.93 3.70 2.47
N ASN A 149 6.46 2.50 2.17
CA ASN A 149 5.32 2.29 1.26
C ASN A 149 3.98 2.79 1.80
N GLN A 150 3.87 3.06 3.10
CA GLN A 150 2.62 3.51 3.73
C GLN A 150 2.61 4.99 4.10
N LEU A 151 3.78 5.64 4.21
CA LEU A 151 3.88 7.03 4.62
C LEU A 151 4.44 7.95 3.54
N ILE A 152 5.39 7.48 2.71
CA ILE A 152 5.97 8.31 1.66
C ILE A 152 4.95 8.47 0.52
N ALA A 153 4.63 9.73 0.22
CA ALA A 153 3.84 10.08 -0.96
C ALA A 153 4.75 10.10 -2.20
N GLY A 154 4.52 9.22 -3.14
CA GLY A 154 5.36 9.15 -4.35
C GLY A 154 5.43 7.75 -4.95
N GLY A 155 4.28 7.14 -5.17
CA GLY A 155 4.22 5.81 -5.78
C GLY A 155 2.85 5.14 -5.76
N GLY A 156 1.81 5.77 -5.18
CA GLY A 156 0.46 5.20 -5.12
C GLY A 156 0.32 3.98 -4.19
N TYR A 157 1.36 3.62 -3.43
CA TYR A 157 1.34 2.42 -2.56
C TYR A 157 0.35 2.53 -1.39
N PRO A 158 0.20 3.69 -0.71
CA PRO A 158 -0.80 3.85 0.34
C PRO A 158 -2.22 3.63 -0.16
N GLU A 159 -2.55 4.20 -1.32
CA GLU A 159 -3.86 4.08 -1.98
C GLU A 159 -4.12 2.64 -2.43
N MET A 160 -3.13 1.99 -3.03
CA MET A 160 -3.23 0.65 -3.58
C MET A 160 -3.63 -0.38 -2.51
N ASN A 161 -3.02 -0.32 -1.32
CA ASN A 161 -3.35 -1.22 -0.23
C ASN A 161 -4.77 -0.97 0.30
N ALA A 162 -5.14 0.29 0.53
CA ALA A 162 -6.48 0.66 1.01
C ALA A 162 -7.56 0.28 -0.03
N ALA A 163 -7.35 0.62 -1.31
CA ALA A 163 -8.28 0.33 -2.39
C ALA A 163 -8.41 -1.19 -2.65
N GLY A 164 -7.29 -1.93 -2.66
CA GLY A 164 -7.31 -3.38 -2.90
C GLY A 164 -8.11 -4.14 -1.84
N VAL A 165 -7.96 -3.78 -0.57
CA VAL A 165 -8.77 -4.37 0.50
C VAL A 165 -10.24 -3.91 0.41
N ALA A 166 -10.51 -2.64 0.05
CA ALA A 166 -11.86 -2.13 -0.15
C ALA A 166 -12.58 -2.88 -1.27
N LEU A 167 -11.90 -3.11 -2.41
CA LEU A 167 -12.43 -3.91 -3.53
C LEU A 167 -12.79 -5.33 -3.09
N ALA A 168 -11.94 -5.98 -2.28
CA ALA A 168 -12.22 -7.32 -1.74
C ALA A 168 -13.43 -7.32 -0.79
N VAL A 169 -13.54 -6.35 0.13
CA VAL A 169 -14.70 -6.20 1.03
C VAL A 169 -15.99 -5.98 0.24
N LEU A 170 -15.95 -5.09 -0.76
CA LEU A 170 -17.11 -4.82 -1.62
C LEU A 170 -17.48 -6.06 -2.44
N ALA A 171 -16.50 -6.82 -2.94
CA ALA A 171 -16.75 -8.07 -3.65
C ALA A 171 -17.47 -9.10 -2.76
N VAL A 172 -17.04 -9.26 -1.50
CA VAL A 172 -17.75 -10.13 -0.54
C VAL A 172 -19.17 -9.63 -0.31
N ASP A 173 -19.35 -8.34 0.00
CA ASP A 173 -20.67 -7.76 0.33
C ASP A 173 -21.65 -7.82 -0.87
N LEU A 174 -21.15 -7.63 -2.10
CA LEU A 174 -21.94 -7.74 -3.33
C LEU A 174 -22.24 -9.21 -3.67
N ALA A 175 -21.25 -10.08 -3.65
CA ALA A 175 -21.40 -11.48 -4.02
C ALA A 175 -22.32 -12.24 -3.03
N THR A 176 -22.29 -11.91 -1.73
CA THR A 176 -23.21 -12.48 -0.74
C THR A 176 -24.64 -11.92 -0.82
N GLY A 177 -24.88 -10.88 -1.63
CA GLY A 177 -26.21 -10.29 -1.73
C GLY A 177 -26.62 -9.45 -0.53
N ARG A 178 -25.67 -8.90 0.22
CA ARG A 178 -25.93 -8.14 1.44
C ARG A 178 -26.91 -6.98 1.19
N PRO A 179 -27.97 -6.83 2.02
CA PRO A 179 -28.99 -5.80 1.83
C PRO A 179 -28.46 -4.37 2.00
N GLY A 180 -29.22 -3.38 1.51
CA GLY A 180 -28.96 -1.93 1.61
C GLY A 180 -27.95 -1.40 0.60
N ARG A 181 -28.13 -0.19 0.13
CA ARG A 181 -27.29 0.64 -0.78
C ARG A 181 -26.51 -0.14 -1.85
N ARG A 182 -27.17 -1.12 -2.49
CA ARG A 182 -26.52 -2.07 -3.41
C ARG A 182 -25.87 -1.38 -4.62
N LEU A 183 -26.60 -0.48 -5.27
CA LEU A 183 -26.07 0.29 -6.41
C LEU A 183 -24.84 1.13 -6.01
N ALA A 184 -24.87 1.74 -4.82
CA ALA A 184 -23.71 2.50 -4.33
C ALA A 184 -22.48 1.62 -4.11
N ARG A 185 -22.63 0.34 -3.71
CA ARG A 185 -21.49 -0.60 -3.60
C ARG A 185 -20.95 -0.98 -4.98
N TRP A 186 -21.83 -1.19 -5.99
CA TRP A 186 -21.39 -1.41 -7.35
C TRP A 186 -20.64 -0.21 -7.91
N ALA A 187 -21.19 1.00 -7.71
CA ALA A 187 -20.52 2.24 -8.10
C ALA A 187 -19.17 2.43 -7.35
N ALA A 188 -19.12 2.16 -6.05
CA ALA A 188 -17.89 2.27 -5.27
C ALA A 188 -16.81 1.28 -5.74
N TRP A 189 -17.19 0.03 -6.06
CA TRP A 189 -16.26 -0.94 -6.62
C TRP A 189 -15.74 -0.49 -7.98
N GLY A 190 -16.63 -0.04 -8.88
CA GLY A 190 -16.25 0.49 -10.19
C GLY A 190 -15.34 1.71 -10.09
N PHE A 191 -15.70 2.69 -9.25
CA PHE A 191 -14.91 3.89 -9.02
C PHE A 191 -13.48 3.56 -8.53
N LEU A 192 -13.36 2.70 -7.52
CA LEU A 192 -12.04 2.29 -7.01
C LEU A 192 -11.22 1.54 -8.06
N ALA A 193 -11.86 0.67 -8.84
CA ALA A 193 -11.18 -0.03 -9.93
C ALA A 193 -10.65 0.95 -10.98
N GLY A 194 -11.48 1.91 -11.40
CA GLY A 194 -11.08 2.95 -12.35
C GLY A 194 -10.02 3.89 -11.79
N LEU A 195 -10.17 4.31 -10.53
CA LEU A 195 -9.20 5.16 -9.85
C LEU A 195 -7.81 4.52 -9.80
N MET A 196 -7.75 3.21 -9.50
CA MET A 196 -6.48 2.49 -9.42
C MET A 196 -5.81 2.31 -10.80
N LEU A 197 -6.55 2.30 -11.88
CA LEU A 197 -5.95 2.34 -13.23
C LEU A 197 -5.18 3.65 -13.49
N TRP A 198 -5.63 4.74 -12.89
CA TRP A 198 -4.93 6.02 -12.98
C TRP A 198 -3.77 6.12 -11.97
N VAL A 199 -4.00 5.72 -10.71
CA VAL A 199 -3.03 5.90 -9.61
C VAL A 199 -1.83 4.97 -9.79
N ASP A 200 -2.06 3.66 -9.83
CA ASP A 200 -1.02 2.66 -10.03
C ASP A 200 -1.61 1.32 -10.48
N PRO A 201 -1.22 0.79 -11.66
CA PRO A 201 -1.71 -0.47 -12.18
C PRO A 201 -1.18 -1.72 -11.43
N LEU A 202 -0.26 -1.60 -10.48
CA LEU A 202 0.26 -2.73 -9.69
C LEU A 202 -0.83 -3.49 -8.92
N VAL A 203 -1.94 -2.84 -8.58
CA VAL A 203 -3.08 -3.47 -7.92
C VAL A 203 -4.02 -4.22 -8.89
N LEU A 204 -3.78 -4.14 -10.19
CA LEU A 204 -4.63 -4.75 -11.22
C LEU A 204 -4.92 -6.25 -10.99
N PRO A 205 -3.97 -7.10 -10.53
CA PRO A 205 -4.27 -8.49 -10.19
C PRO A 205 -5.42 -8.62 -9.18
N TYR A 206 -5.51 -7.73 -8.19
CA TYR A 206 -6.58 -7.72 -7.19
C TYR A 206 -7.90 -7.21 -7.76
N VAL A 207 -7.87 -6.21 -8.63
CA VAL A 207 -9.06 -5.73 -9.37
C VAL A 207 -9.65 -6.87 -10.20
N LEU A 208 -8.82 -7.53 -11.00
CA LEU A 208 -9.25 -8.62 -11.89
C LEU A 208 -9.76 -9.83 -11.09
N ALA A 209 -9.05 -10.25 -10.05
CA ALA A 209 -9.44 -11.40 -9.25
C ALA A 209 -10.75 -11.17 -8.48
N THR A 210 -10.94 -9.98 -7.86
CA THR A 210 -12.20 -9.65 -7.18
C THR A 210 -13.34 -9.40 -8.16
N GLY A 211 -13.05 -8.83 -9.33
CA GLY A 211 -14.00 -8.70 -10.45
C GLY A 211 -14.49 -10.06 -10.96
N ALA A 212 -13.59 -11.04 -11.10
CA ALA A 212 -13.95 -12.41 -11.49
C ALA A 212 -14.94 -13.05 -10.50
N VAL A 213 -14.79 -12.79 -9.19
CA VAL A 213 -15.76 -13.25 -8.18
C VAL A 213 -17.13 -12.61 -8.44
N LEU A 214 -17.18 -11.30 -8.71
CA LEU A 214 -18.44 -10.60 -9.01
C LEU A 214 -19.11 -11.17 -10.27
N VAL A 215 -18.34 -11.40 -11.32
CA VAL A 215 -18.85 -12.04 -12.56
C VAL A 215 -19.38 -13.44 -12.24
N GLY A 216 -18.64 -14.25 -11.50
CA GLY A 216 -19.04 -15.63 -11.15
C GLY A 216 -20.35 -15.72 -10.37
N PHE A 217 -20.54 -14.83 -9.39
CA PHE A 217 -21.72 -14.89 -8.49
C PHE A 217 -22.88 -13.99 -8.88
N ARG A 218 -22.62 -12.90 -9.65
CA ARG A 218 -23.60 -11.83 -9.89
C ARG A 218 -23.67 -11.37 -11.34
N ARG A 219 -23.26 -12.21 -12.30
CA ARG A 219 -23.26 -11.86 -13.73
C ARG A 219 -24.56 -11.26 -14.25
N ARG A 220 -25.72 -11.74 -13.74
CA ARG A 220 -27.03 -11.25 -14.18
C ARG A 220 -27.27 -9.79 -13.79
N GLU A 221 -26.73 -9.33 -12.67
CA GLU A 221 -26.87 -7.94 -12.24
C GLU A 221 -26.04 -6.98 -13.08
N LEU A 222 -24.94 -7.47 -13.69
CA LEU A 222 -24.08 -6.66 -14.56
C LEU A 222 -24.76 -6.24 -15.88
N TRP A 223 -25.82 -6.91 -16.29
CA TRP A 223 -26.62 -6.53 -17.46
C TRP A 223 -27.70 -5.48 -17.17
N GLY A 224 -27.81 -5.00 -15.94
CA GLY A 224 -28.81 -4.02 -15.49
C GLY A 224 -28.19 -2.76 -14.90
N ALA A 225 -28.97 -2.05 -14.07
CA ALA A 225 -28.56 -0.81 -13.41
C ALA A 225 -27.26 -0.93 -12.59
N ALA A 226 -26.96 -2.12 -12.06
CA ALA A 226 -25.72 -2.38 -11.33
C ALA A 226 -24.48 -2.29 -12.25
N GLY A 227 -24.54 -2.88 -13.43
CA GLY A 227 -23.47 -2.79 -14.42
C GLY A 227 -23.29 -1.38 -14.97
N ALA A 228 -24.39 -0.67 -15.22
CA ALA A 228 -24.36 0.73 -15.63
C ALA A 228 -23.70 1.61 -14.53
N ALA A 229 -24.09 1.43 -13.26
CA ALA A 229 -23.50 2.15 -12.12
C ALA A 229 -22.02 1.84 -11.95
N LEU A 230 -21.63 0.56 -12.08
CA LEU A 230 -20.22 0.13 -12.05
C LEU A 230 -19.42 0.77 -13.20
N GLY A 231 -19.91 0.67 -14.44
CA GLY A 231 -19.22 1.18 -15.62
C GLY A 231 -19.06 2.69 -15.59
N ALA A 232 -20.14 3.44 -15.29
CA ALA A 232 -20.08 4.90 -15.17
C ALA A 232 -19.11 5.35 -14.07
N ALA A 233 -19.13 4.68 -12.91
CA ALA A 233 -18.25 4.99 -11.81
C ALA A 233 -16.78 4.60 -12.13
N ALA A 234 -16.54 3.52 -12.87
CA ALA A 234 -15.20 3.15 -13.32
C ALA A 234 -14.61 4.19 -14.30
N VAL A 235 -15.43 4.67 -15.26
CA VAL A 235 -15.04 5.78 -16.13
C VAL A 235 -14.74 7.04 -15.34
N LEU A 236 -15.57 7.37 -14.33
CA LEU A 236 -15.33 8.53 -13.45
C LEU A 236 -14.04 8.38 -12.66
N GLY A 237 -13.74 7.20 -12.09
CA GLY A 237 -12.49 6.94 -11.37
C GLY A 237 -11.26 7.04 -12.28
N ALA A 238 -11.37 6.56 -13.52
CA ALA A 238 -10.32 6.64 -14.52
C ALA A 238 -10.30 7.97 -15.31
N ALA A 239 -11.19 8.92 -15.00
CA ALA A 239 -11.36 10.14 -15.77
C ALA A 239 -10.06 10.94 -15.99
N PRO A 240 -9.16 11.13 -14.99
CA PRO A 240 -7.91 11.84 -15.22
C PRO A 240 -7.03 11.16 -16.28
N LEU A 241 -6.91 9.84 -16.22
CA LEU A 241 -6.19 9.02 -17.22
C LEU A 241 -6.82 9.15 -18.61
N LEU A 242 -8.14 8.97 -18.69
CA LEU A 242 -8.87 8.95 -19.95
C LEU A 242 -8.85 10.32 -20.64
N LEU A 243 -9.16 11.39 -19.90
CA LEU A 243 -9.14 12.76 -20.42
C LEU A 243 -7.74 13.16 -20.90
N HIS A 244 -6.69 12.87 -20.09
CA HIS A 244 -5.32 13.16 -20.51
C HIS A 244 -4.93 12.40 -21.79
N SER A 245 -5.34 11.12 -21.90
CA SER A 245 -5.05 10.30 -23.07
C SER A 245 -5.74 10.81 -24.31
N LEU A 246 -7.01 11.23 -24.21
CA LEU A 246 -7.79 11.79 -25.30
C LEU A 246 -7.23 13.14 -25.78
N LEU A 247 -6.88 14.02 -24.83
CA LEU A 247 -6.40 15.38 -25.15
C LEU A 247 -4.98 15.39 -25.70
N ASN A 248 -4.13 14.44 -25.32
CA ASN A 248 -2.72 14.41 -25.69
C ASN A 248 -2.37 13.30 -26.71
N GLY A 249 -3.35 12.53 -27.18
CA GLY A 249 -3.14 11.44 -28.14
C GLY A 249 -2.23 10.31 -27.63
N ARG A 250 -2.06 10.18 -26.31
CA ARG A 250 -1.15 9.20 -25.67
C ARG A 250 -1.92 7.99 -25.16
N ASN A 251 -1.46 6.80 -25.54
CA ASN A 251 -1.99 5.55 -25.00
C ASN A 251 -1.27 5.23 -23.65
N PRO A 252 -1.97 5.22 -22.50
CA PRO A 252 -1.36 4.94 -21.21
C PRO A 252 -0.79 3.53 -21.11
N LEU A 253 -1.36 2.54 -21.79
CA LEU A 253 -0.81 1.18 -21.84
C LEU A 253 0.58 1.15 -22.48
N HIS A 254 0.79 1.94 -23.53
CA HIS A 254 2.10 2.06 -24.16
C HIS A 254 3.13 2.66 -23.18
N ALA A 255 2.75 3.66 -22.38
CA ALA A 255 3.64 4.26 -21.40
C ALA A 255 4.03 3.26 -20.27
N VAL A 256 3.09 2.44 -19.79
CA VAL A 256 3.36 1.38 -18.80
C VAL A 256 4.28 0.31 -19.38
N LEU A 257 4.03 -0.15 -20.62
CA LEU A 257 4.85 -1.14 -21.29
C LEU A 257 6.27 -0.60 -21.59
N ALA A 258 6.37 0.65 -22.02
CA ALA A 258 7.67 1.31 -22.25
C ALA A 258 8.47 1.45 -20.95
N ALA A 259 7.81 1.80 -19.83
CA ALA A 259 8.44 1.88 -18.52
C ALA A 259 8.95 0.51 -18.02
N SER A 260 8.24 -0.57 -18.33
CA SER A 260 8.66 -1.94 -17.96
C SER A 260 9.82 -2.49 -18.80
N GLY A 261 10.04 -1.95 -20.00
CA GLY A 261 11.08 -2.36 -20.96
C GLY A 261 12.33 -1.48 -20.99
N ALA A 262 12.43 -0.47 -20.10
CA ALA A 262 13.49 0.53 -20.15
C ALA A 262 14.89 -0.05 -19.86
N ASN A 263 15.73 0.00 -20.86
CA ASN A 263 17.18 0.21 -20.91
C ASN A 263 18.16 -0.86 -20.40
N ALA A 264 17.82 -1.79 -19.52
CA ALA A 264 18.69 -2.89 -19.14
C ALA A 264 17.88 -4.15 -18.83
N THR A 265 18.29 -5.29 -19.36
CA THR A 265 17.65 -6.58 -19.07
C THR A 265 18.48 -7.36 -18.08
N ALA A 266 17.88 -7.74 -16.96
CA ALA A 266 18.50 -8.66 -16.01
C ALA A 266 18.52 -10.08 -16.57
N GLY A 267 19.51 -10.87 -16.18
CA GLY A 267 19.55 -12.32 -16.41
C GLY A 267 18.42 -13.02 -15.64
N TRP A 268 18.01 -14.20 -16.12
CA TRP A 268 16.95 -14.97 -15.44
C TRP A 268 17.36 -15.41 -14.03
N ALA A 269 18.66 -15.73 -13.79
CA ALA A 269 19.14 -16.07 -12.46
C ALA A 269 18.95 -14.91 -11.48
N ASP A 270 19.27 -13.68 -11.90
CA ASP A 270 19.11 -12.48 -11.08
C ASP A 270 17.62 -12.16 -10.83
N ARG A 271 16.76 -12.34 -11.85
CA ARG A 271 15.32 -12.16 -11.70
C ARG A 271 14.71 -13.16 -10.72
N LEU A 272 15.10 -14.44 -10.78
CA LEU A 272 14.65 -15.47 -9.86
C LEU A 272 15.17 -15.20 -8.44
N HIS A 273 16.45 -14.82 -8.31
CA HIS A 273 17.03 -14.45 -7.01
C HIS A 273 16.31 -13.25 -6.39
N GLY A 274 16.16 -12.17 -7.13
CA GLY A 274 15.48 -10.98 -6.65
C GLY A 274 13.98 -11.15 -6.50
N GLY A 275 13.33 -11.87 -7.44
CA GLY A 275 11.88 -12.03 -7.48
C GLY A 275 11.31 -13.03 -6.49
N LEU A 276 11.98 -14.17 -6.29
CA LEU A 276 11.47 -15.24 -5.43
C LEU A 276 12.16 -15.31 -4.07
N LEU A 277 13.44 -14.94 -3.97
CA LEU A 277 14.18 -15.04 -2.71
C LEU A 277 14.16 -13.73 -1.92
N LEU A 278 14.59 -12.62 -2.52
CA LEU A 278 14.68 -11.33 -1.82
C LEU A 278 13.34 -10.60 -1.77
N GLY A 279 12.65 -10.52 -2.92
CA GLY A 279 11.45 -9.72 -3.10
C GLY A 279 10.34 -10.00 -2.09
N PRO A 280 9.90 -11.25 -1.88
CA PRO A 280 8.83 -11.56 -0.94
C PRO A 280 9.15 -11.16 0.49
N SER A 281 10.38 -11.40 0.96
CA SER A 281 10.79 -11.04 2.32
C SER A 281 10.90 -9.52 2.51
N LEU A 282 11.46 -8.80 1.53
CA LEU A 282 11.53 -7.34 1.53
C LEU A 282 10.14 -6.71 1.39
N GLY A 283 9.36 -7.14 0.38
CA GLY A 283 8.07 -6.55 0.04
C GLY A 283 7.01 -6.71 1.13
N MET A 284 7.05 -7.82 1.87
CA MET A 284 6.17 -8.06 3.01
C MET A 284 6.71 -7.53 4.35
N GLY A 285 7.89 -6.92 4.34
CA GLY A 285 8.41 -6.21 5.51
C GLY A 285 9.03 -7.09 6.59
N PHE A 286 9.63 -8.21 6.21
CA PHE A 286 10.31 -9.13 7.13
C PHE A 286 11.82 -8.93 7.22
N CYS A 287 12.37 -7.96 6.47
CA CYS A 287 13.80 -7.69 6.43
C CYS A 287 14.18 -6.46 7.25
N ASP A 288 15.44 -6.39 7.64
CA ASP A 288 16.07 -5.23 8.24
C ASP A 288 16.12 -4.04 7.26
N PRO A 289 16.30 -2.80 7.75
CA PRO A 289 16.46 -1.65 6.88
C PRO A 289 17.58 -1.83 5.84
N GLY A 290 17.22 -1.71 4.56
CA GLY A 290 18.16 -1.77 3.44
C GLY A 290 18.67 -3.15 3.04
N ARG A 291 18.47 -4.21 3.85
CA ARG A 291 18.95 -5.57 3.54
C ARG A 291 18.13 -6.65 4.26
N CYS A 292 18.18 -7.89 3.75
CA CYS A 292 17.72 -9.06 4.48
C CYS A 292 18.90 -9.77 5.16
N ALA A 293 18.78 -10.08 6.43
CA ALA A 293 19.65 -11.07 7.06
C ALA A 293 19.27 -12.48 6.53
N THR A 294 20.24 -13.40 6.47
CA THR A 294 20.01 -14.73 5.89
C THR A 294 18.84 -15.47 6.54
N TRP A 295 18.70 -15.38 7.86
CA TRP A 295 17.59 -16.02 8.58
C TRP A 295 16.21 -15.44 8.25
N GLN A 296 16.12 -14.17 7.81
CA GLN A 296 14.87 -13.52 7.41
C GLN A 296 14.35 -14.02 6.05
N LEU A 297 15.21 -14.69 5.27
CA LEU A 297 14.85 -15.25 3.96
C LEU A 297 13.97 -16.52 4.07
N TRP A 298 13.72 -17.05 5.29
CA TRP A 298 12.83 -18.19 5.48
C TRP A 298 11.44 -17.96 4.88
N TRP A 299 10.99 -16.70 4.87
CA TRP A 299 9.70 -16.32 4.30
C TRP A 299 9.64 -16.54 2.78
N ALA A 300 10.74 -16.41 2.08
CA ALA A 300 10.81 -16.71 0.65
C ALA A 300 10.49 -18.19 0.34
N LEU A 301 10.85 -19.11 1.26
CA LEU A 301 10.50 -20.52 1.16
C LEU A 301 9.08 -20.81 1.68
N ALA A 302 8.66 -20.10 2.71
CA ALA A 302 7.33 -20.28 3.30
C ALA A 302 6.21 -19.76 2.39
N LEU A 303 6.41 -18.62 1.71
CA LEU A 303 5.37 -18.00 0.90
C LEU A 303 4.80 -18.91 -0.22
N PRO A 304 5.60 -19.59 -1.05
CA PRO A 304 5.08 -20.51 -2.07
C PRO A 304 4.25 -21.64 -1.46
N LEU A 305 4.69 -22.19 -0.32
CA LEU A 305 3.97 -23.24 0.41
C LEU A 305 2.65 -22.72 0.99
N LEU A 306 2.65 -21.50 1.54
CA LEU A 306 1.45 -20.85 2.06
C LEU A 306 0.46 -20.53 0.93
N LEU A 307 0.95 -20.06 -0.23
CA LEU A 307 0.12 -19.83 -1.42
C LEU A 307 -0.52 -21.12 -1.90
N ALA A 308 0.24 -22.21 -2.00
CA ALA A 308 -0.27 -23.52 -2.41
C ALA A 308 -1.31 -24.05 -1.39
N LEU A 309 -1.00 -24.00 -0.10
CA LEU A 309 -1.90 -24.45 0.97
C LEU A 309 -3.19 -23.62 1.00
N ALA A 310 -3.07 -22.29 0.96
CA ALA A 310 -4.22 -21.37 0.99
C ALA A 310 -5.08 -21.51 -0.27
N GLY A 311 -4.46 -21.64 -1.44
CA GLY A 311 -5.16 -21.88 -2.70
C GLY A 311 -5.86 -23.22 -2.73
N GLY A 312 -5.17 -24.30 -2.33
CA GLY A 312 -5.73 -25.64 -2.27
C GLY A 312 -6.92 -25.75 -1.31
N THR A 313 -6.79 -25.21 -0.10
CA THR A 313 -7.89 -25.21 0.89
C THR A 313 -9.07 -24.35 0.46
N ALA A 314 -8.82 -23.16 -0.13
CA ALA A 314 -9.89 -22.31 -0.67
C ALA A 314 -10.60 -22.96 -1.87
N TRP A 315 -9.85 -23.58 -2.77
CA TRP A 315 -10.38 -24.32 -3.91
C TRP A 315 -11.22 -25.53 -3.48
N TRP A 316 -10.71 -26.32 -2.53
CA TRP A 316 -11.45 -27.44 -1.98
C TRP A 316 -12.75 -26.98 -1.30
N ALA A 317 -12.70 -25.94 -0.46
CA ALA A 317 -13.89 -25.37 0.19
C ALA A 317 -14.91 -24.81 -0.81
N LEU A 318 -14.47 -24.29 -1.97
CA LEU A 318 -15.34 -23.82 -3.03
C LEU A 318 -16.08 -24.95 -3.73
N ARG A 319 -15.47 -26.13 -3.84
CA ARG A 319 -16.02 -27.32 -4.50
C ARG A 319 -16.82 -28.24 -3.57
N SER A 320 -16.60 -28.14 -2.27
CA SER A 320 -17.31 -28.99 -1.31
C SER A 320 -18.80 -28.65 -1.29
N PRO A 321 -19.70 -29.67 -1.30
CA PRO A 321 -21.11 -29.49 -1.13
C PRO A 321 -21.40 -28.79 0.20
N THR A 322 -22.29 -27.81 0.21
CA THR A 322 -22.72 -27.21 1.47
C THR A 322 -23.72 -28.13 2.15
N PRO A 323 -23.78 -28.19 3.49
CA PRO A 323 -24.79 -29.00 4.21
C PRO A 323 -26.23 -28.67 3.78
N THR A 324 -26.49 -27.46 3.29
CA THR A 324 -27.79 -27.02 2.77
C THR A 324 -28.17 -27.72 1.45
N ASP A 325 -27.18 -28.07 0.63
CA ASP A 325 -27.44 -28.80 -0.63
C ASP A 325 -27.90 -30.26 -0.35
N ALA A 326 -27.51 -30.80 0.83
CA ALA A 326 -27.90 -32.15 1.26
C ALA A 326 -29.29 -32.17 1.92
N VAL A 327 -29.73 -31.09 2.55
CA VAL A 327 -31.04 -30.99 3.22
C VAL A 327 -32.16 -30.59 2.23
N GLY A 328 -31.83 -29.78 1.19
CA GLY A 328 -32.80 -29.36 0.16
C GLY A 328 -33.31 -30.49 -0.75
N ALA A 329 -32.70 -31.69 -0.69
CA ALA A 329 -33.19 -32.88 -1.39
C ALA A 329 -34.29 -33.64 -0.62
N ALA A 330 -34.66 -33.23 0.62
CA ALA A 330 -35.50 -34.04 1.52
C ALA A 330 -36.74 -33.28 2.09
N GLU A 331 -37.02 -32.03 1.72
CA GLU A 331 -38.24 -31.33 2.25
C GLU A 331 -39.12 -30.70 1.15
N PRO A 332 -40.46 -30.84 1.29
CA PRO A 332 -41.42 -30.21 0.36
C PRO A 332 -41.53 -28.71 0.58
N ALA A 333 -41.65 -27.97 -0.52
CA ALA A 333 -41.84 -26.54 -0.62
C ALA A 333 -43.02 -26.03 0.24
N GLY A 334 -42.74 -25.28 1.30
CA GLY A 334 -43.77 -24.68 2.12
C GLY A 334 -43.31 -23.92 3.36
N ALA A 335 -42.31 -23.06 3.27
CA ALA A 335 -42.06 -22.07 4.31
C ALA A 335 -41.55 -20.77 3.68
N SER A 336 -42.43 -19.77 3.62
CA SER A 336 -42.14 -18.39 3.29
C SER A 336 -41.25 -17.76 4.38
N GLY A 337 -39.93 -17.95 4.25
CA GLY A 337 -38.90 -17.38 5.12
C GLY A 337 -38.53 -15.96 4.68
N SER A 338 -38.47 -15.07 5.63
CA SER A 338 -38.12 -13.64 5.57
C SER A 338 -36.99 -13.33 4.58
N ALA A 339 -37.29 -12.56 3.54
CA ALA A 339 -36.33 -12.02 2.58
C ALA A 339 -35.35 -11.07 3.27
N GLY A 340 -34.09 -11.47 3.45
CA GLY A 340 -33.07 -10.54 3.93
C GLY A 340 -31.72 -11.06 4.36
N ALA A 341 -31.56 -12.32 4.75
CA ALA A 341 -30.25 -12.89 5.12
C ALA A 341 -29.74 -13.81 4.02
N ALA A 342 -28.49 -13.66 3.60
CA ALA A 342 -27.85 -14.62 2.69
C ALA A 342 -27.82 -16.00 3.35
N GLU A 343 -28.19 -17.04 2.59
CA GLU A 343 -28.10 -18.42 3.08
C GLU A 343 -26.67 -18.73 3.54
N PRO A 344 -26.49 -19.41 4.68
CA PRO A 344 -25.15 -19.69 5.24
C PRO A 344 -24.20 -20.39 4.22
N GLY A 345 -24.73 -21.26 3.38
CA GLY A 345 -23.96 -21.95 2.35
C GLY A 345 -23.42 -21.03 1.25
N VAL A 346 -24.21 -20.06 0.77
CA VAL A 346 -23.75 -19.07 -0.23
C VAL A 346 -22.68 -18.18 0.36
N SER A 347 -22.79 -17.79 1.61
CA SER A 347 -21.78 -16.98 2.30
C SER A 347 -20.45 -17.68 2.41
N ALA A 348 -20.42 -18.99 2.72
CA ALA A 348 -19.21 -19.79 2.82
C ALA A 348 -18.51 -19.97 1.46
N ARG A 349 -19.27 -20.22 0.38
CA ARG A 349 -18.74 -20.32 -0.99
C ARG A 349 -18.14 -19.00 -1.47
N VAL A 350 -18.79 -17.88 -1.22
CA VAL A 350 -18.27 -16.54 -1.56
C VAL A 350 -16.98 -16.27 -0.81
N ALA A 351 -16.92 -16.57 0.50
CA ALA A 351 -15.71 -16.39 1.28
C ALA A 351 -14.55 -17.27 0.76
N ALA A 352 -14.81 -18.50 0.35
CA ALA A 352 -13.82 -19.37 -0.28
C ALA A 352 -13.36 -18.83 -1.63
N ALA A 353 -14.29 -18.36 -2.48
CA ALA A 353 -13.97 -17.76 -3.77
C ALA A 353 -13.11 -16.49 -3.64
N VAL A 354 -13.42 -15.61 -2.68
CA VAL A 354 -12.62 -14.40 -2.45
C VAL A 354 -11.24 -14.76 -1.88
N ARG A 355 -11.13 -15.73 -0.97
CA ARG A 355 -9.80 -16.20 -0.50
C ARG A 355 -8.98 -16.74 -1.67
N LEU A 356 -9.56 -17.54 -2.55
CA LEU A 356 -8.90 -18.04 -3.75
C LEU A 356 -8.48 -16.88 -4.67
N ALA A 357 -9.35 -15.91 -4.90
CA ALA A 357 -9.07 -14.72 -5.70
C ALA A 357 -7.87 -13.93 -5.15
N LEU A 358 -7.81 -13.72 -3.82
CA LEU A 358 -6.70 -13.04 -3.18
C LEU A 358 -5.38 -13.82 -3.31
N VAL A 359 -5.42 -15.16 -3.22
CA VAL A 359 -4.23 -16.01 -3.45
C VAL A 359 -3.77 -15.92 -4.90
N LEU A 360 -4.69 -16.01 -5.87
CA LEU A 360 -4.36 -15.91 -7.29
C LEU A 360 -3.80 -14.52 -7.64
N ALA A 361 -4.35 -13.45 -7.05
CA ALA A 361 -3.81 -12.11 -7.20
C ALA A 361 -2.37 -12.01 -6.65
N ALA A 362 -2.09 -12.62 -5.49
CA ALA A 362 -0.74 -12.66 -4.94
C ALA A 362 0.23 -13.44 -5.85
N VAL A 363 -0.18 -14.59 -6.37
CA VAL A 363 0.61 -15.38 -7.33
C VAL A 363 0.92 -14.58 -8.58
N ALA A 364 -0.10 -13.90 -9.15
CA ALA A 364 0.07 -13.06 -10.33
C ALA A 364 1.02 -11.88 -10.07
N THR A 365 0.93 -11.27 -8.88
CA THR A 365 1.81 -10.16 -8.47
C THR A 365 3.27 -10.63 -8.34
N VAL A 366 3.52 -11.72 -7.63
CA VAL A 366 4.87 -12.28 -7.49
C VAL A 366 5.41 -12.72 -8.85
N GLY A 367 4.59 -13.37 -9.68
CA GLY A 367 4.97 -13.79 -11.03
C GLY A 367 5.33 -12.60 -11.93
N ALA A 368 4.49 -11.57 -11.99
CA ALA A 368 4.76 -10.36 -12.77
C ALA A 368 6.04 -9.64 -12.30
N TYR A 369 6.24 -9.53 -10.99
CA TYR A 369 7.46 -8.95 -10.43
C TYR A 369 8.70 -9.76 -10.81
N THR A 370 8.66 -11.09 -10.65
CA THR A 370 9.80 -11.98 -10.97
C THR A 370 10.19 -11.92 -12.44
N VAL A 371 9.21 -11.78 -13.34
CA VAL A 371 9.47 -11.65 -14.80
C VAL A 371 10.08 -10.28 -15.13
N SER A 372 9.87 -9.25 -14.32
CA SER A 372 10.40 -7.91 -14.58
C SER A 372 11.91 -7.83 -14.39
N SER A 373 12.61 -7.01 -15.21
CA SER A 373 14.03 -6.73 -15.04
C SER A 373 14.35 -6.05 -13.72
N SER A 374 13.39 -5.29 -13.16
CA SER A 374 13.56 -4.61 -11.88
C SER A 374 13.85 -5.56 -10.72
N ALA A 375 13.28 -6.78 -10.75
CA ALA A 375 13.55 -7.80 -9.74
C ALA A 375 15.03 -8.22 -9.69
N GLY A 376 15.69 -8.27 -10.86
CA GLY A 376 17.10 -8.64 -10.93
C GLY A 376 18.07 -7.46 -10.76
N LEU A 377 17.70 -6.28 -11.27
CA LEU A 377 18.60 -5.11 -11.27
C LEU A 377 18.59 -4.36 -9.94
N THR A 378 17.42 -4.19 -9.33
CA THR A 378 17.22 -3.36 -8.14
C THR A 378 16.26 -4.03 -7.15
N PRO A 379 16.52 -5.27 -6.70
CA PRO A 379 15.57 -6.04 -5.88
C PRO A 379 15.22 -5.33 -4.56
N VAL A 380 16.17 -4.60 -3.96
CA VAL A 380 15.92 -3.87 -2.71
C VAL A 380 14.92 -2.74 -2.93
N GLU A 381 15.10 -1.93 -3.95
CA GLU A 381 14.24 -0.79 -4.25
C GLU A 381 12.89 -1.23 -4.83
N SER A 382 12.93 -2.13 -5.81
CA SER A 382 11.73 -2.57 -6.55
C SER A 382 10.83 -3.52 -5.77
N SER A 383 11.29 -4.13 -4.67
CA SER A 383 10.45 -4.96 -3.78
C SER A 383 9.21 -4.21 -3.26
N ARG A 384 9.21 -2.87 -3.31
CA ARG A 384 8.03 -2.04 -3.02
C ARG A 384 6.82 -2.41 -3.88
N TYR A 385 7.02 -2.93 -5.10
CA TYR A 385 5.94 -3.41 -5.97
C TYR A 385 5.17 -4.60 -5.38
N LEU A 386 5.78 -5.33 -4.44
CA LEU A 386 5.14 -6.44 -3.74
C LEU A 386 4.37 -6.02 -2.49
N SER A 387 4.27 -4.73 -2.16
CA SER A 387 3.53 -4.26 -0.98
C SER A 387 2.05 -4.63 -1.00
N CYS A 388 1.45 -4.82 -2.19
CA CYS A 388 0.07 -5.29 -2.35
C CYS A 388 -0.16 -6.74 -1.88
N LEU A 389 0.89 -7.54 -1.66
CA LEU A 389 0.75 -8.87 -1.05
C LEU A 389 0.13 -8.81 0.34
N LEU A 390 0.25 -7.70 1.05
CA LEU A 390 -0.40 -7.47 2.35
C LEU A 390 -1.93 -7.57 2.27
N ILE A 391 -2.54 -7.30 1.11
CA ILE A 391 -3.98 -7.46 0.87
C ILE A 391 -4.39 -8.94 1.00
N SER A 392 -3.50 -9.86 0.63
CA SER A 392 -3.75 -11.31 0.66
C SER A 392 -3.51 -11.96 2.03
N LEU A 393 -2.96 -11.22 3.00
CA LEU A 393 -2.57 -11.79 4.31
C LEU A 393 -3.69 -12.57 5.00
N PRO A 394 -4.98 -12.10 5.01
CA PRO A 394 -6.09 -12.86 5.59
C PRO A 394 -6.32 -14.23 4.92
N ALA A 395 -6.10 -14.32 3.61
CA ALA A 395 -6.27 -15.57 2.87
C ALA A 395 -5.07 -16.52 3.07
N LEU A 396 -3.84 -15.97 3.07
CA LEU A 396 -2.60 -16.73 3.20
C LEU A 396 -2.47 -17.43 4.55
N LEU A 397 -2.76 -16.73 5.64
CA LEU A 397 -2.55 -17.25 7.00
C LEU A 397 -3.75 -18.03 7.54
N TRP A 398 -4.92 -17.99 6.90
CA TRP A 398 -6.12 -18.66 7.39
C TRP A 398 -5.96 -20.17 7.60
N PRO A 399 -5.42 -20.96 6.66
CA PRO A 399 -5.26 -22.41 6.87
C PRO A 399 -4.32 -22.73 8.03
N VAL A 400 -3.22 -21.99 8.15
CA VAL A 400 -2.25 -22.16 9.25
C VAL A 400 -2.90 -21.83 10.59
N TRP A 401 -3.66 -20.73 10.66
CA TRP A 401 -4.42 -20.35 11.85
C TRP A 401 -5.42 -21.41 12.27
N THR A 402 -6.19 -21.97 11.33
CA THR A 402 -7.19 -22.99 11.66
C THR A 402 -6.55 -24.27 12.20
N VAL A 403 -5.45 -24.73 11.60
CA VAL A 403 -4.71 -25.90 12.08
C VAL A 403 -4.16 -25.66 13.50
N ALA A 404 -3.52 -24.52 13.72
CA ALA A 404 -2.98 -24.17 15.05
C ALA A 404 -4.07 -24.07 16.11
N ARG A 405 -5.13 -23.31 15.82
CA ARG A 405 -6.25 -23.09 16.74
C ARG A 405 -6.96 -24.38 17.11
N ASP A 406 -7.32 -25.19 16.12
CA ASP A 406 -8.10 -26.40 16.34
C ASP A 406 -7.26 -27.49 17.02
N GLY A 407 -5.96 -27.56 16.69
CA GLY A 407 -5.02 -28.45 17.38
C GLY A 407 -4.81 -28.08 18.86
N LEU A 408 -4.59 -26.79 19.14
CA LEU A 408 -4.44 -26.30 20.53
C LEU A 408 -5.72 -26.50 21.35
N ARG A 409 -6.91 -26.30 20.76
CA ARG A 409 -8.19 -26.57 21.43
C ARG A 409 -8.35 -28.04 21.80
N ARG A 410 -7.99 -28.95 20.89
CA ARG A 410 -8.04 -30.39 21.17
C ARG A 410 -7.10 -30.77 22.31
N ALA A 411 -5.87 -30.25 22.30
CA ALA A 411 -4.90 -30.47 23.37
C ALA A 411 -5.41 -29.96 24.73
N ALA A 412 -6.05 -28.78 24.77
CA ALA A 412 -6.55 -28.18 26.00
C ALA A 412 -7.79 -28.89 26.58
N THR A 413 -8.63 -29.51 25.73
CA THR A 413 -9.89 -30.13 26.18
C THR A 413 -9.73 -31.61 26.57
N GLY A 414 -8.58 -32.22 26.33
CA GLY A 414 -8.35 -33.65 26.59
C GLY A 414 -9.31 -34.57 25.82
N ARG A 415 -10.18 -34.05 24.97
CA ARG A 415 -11.16 -34.78 24.20
C ARG A 415 -10.53 -35.35 22.93
N GLY A 416 -10.06 -36.56 23.03
CA GLY A 416 -9.62 -37.32 21.87
C GLY A 416 -8.85 -38.56 22.25
N GLU A 417 -9.54 -39.65 22.52
CA GLU A 417 -9.01 -41.00 22.21
C GLU A 417 -8.91 -41.10 20.66
N VAL A 418 -8.05 -40.25 20.07
CA VAL A 418 -7.66 -40.42 18.68
C VAL A 418 -6.65 -41.56 18.66
N SER A 419 -6.91 -42.59 17.90
CA SER A 419 -5.95 -43.68 17.64
C SER A 419 -4.55 -43.06 17.49
N SER A 420 -3.55 -43.64 18.13
CA SER A 420 -2.17 -43.16 18.17
C SER A 420 -1.58 -42.88 16.78
N THR A 421 -2.09 -43.55 15.76
CA THR A 421 -1.74 -43.34 14.34
C THR A 421 -2.20 -42.01 13.76
N VAL A 422 -3.30 -41.41 14.26
CA VAL A 422 -3.82 -40.10 13.78
C VAL A 422 -3.38 -38.99 14.73
N ALA A 423 -3.14 -39.26 15.98
CA ALA A 423 -2.75 -38.28 16.99
C ALA A 423 -1.39 -37.61 16.67
N ARG A 424 -0.39 -38.38 16.27
CA ARG A 424 0.96 -37.91 15.93
C ARG A 424 0.97 -36.89 14.76
N PRO A 425 0.41 -37.21 13.57
CA PRO A 425 0.43 -36.26 12.45
C PRO A 425 -0.34 -34.96 12.74
N VAL A 426 -1.43 -35.03 13.50
CA VAL A 426 -2.19 -33.85 13.92
C VAL A 426 -1.35 -32.96 14.87
N ALA A 427 -0.66 -33.58 15.83
CA ALA A 427 0.21 -32.84 16.75
C ALA A 427 1.37 -32.16 16.00
N VAL A 428 2.01 -32.86 15.06
CA VAL A 428 3.09 -32.31 14.21
C VAL A 428 2.56 -31.15 13.37
N ALA A 429 1.43 -31.31 12.68
CA ALA A 429 0.83 -30.24 11.89
C ALA A 429 0.49 -29.00 12.74
N THR A 430 -0.03 -29.22 13.96
CA THR A 430 -0.31 -28.14 14.91
C THR A 430 0.97 -27.42 15.33
N ALA A 431 2.02 -28.16 15.68
CA ALA A 431 3.30 -27.59 16.07
C ALA A 431 3.92 -26.76 14.94
N VAL A 432 3.93 -27.29 13.72
CA VAL A 432 4.42 -26.57 12.53
C VAL A 432 3.61 -25.30 12.31
N ALA A 433 2.29 -25.35 12.40
CA ALA A 433 1.43 -24.19 12.21
C ALA A 433 1.70 -23.10 13.28
N VAL A 434 1.85 -23.50 14.54
CA VAL A 434 2.21 -22.56 15.62
C VAL A 434 3.58 -21.96 15.37
N VAL A 435 4.58 -22.75 15.00
CA VAL A 435 5.94 -22.25 14.68
C VAL A 435 5.91 -21.24 13.54
N VAL A 436 5.18 -21.52 12.46
CA VAL A 436 5.04 -20.58 11.33
C VAL A 436 4.42 -19.26 11.77
N LEU A 437 3.35 -19.29 12.58
CA LEU A 437 2.71 -18.07 13.07
C LEU A 437 3.63 -17.28 14.00
N VAL A 438 4.30 -17.94 14.95
CA VAL A 438 5.25 -17.32 15.88
C VAL A 438 6.45 -16.73 15.12
N ALA A 439 7.00 -17.47 14.15
CA ALA A 439 8.08 -17.00 13.30
C ALA A 439 7.67 -15.76 12.49
N THR A 440 6.43 -15.76 11.93
CA THR A 440 5.90 -14.62 11.19
C THR A 440 5.80 -13.37 12.08
N VAL A 441 5.18 -13.50 13.25
CA VAL A 441 5.04 -12.39 14.21
C VAL A 441 6.41 -11.94 14.70
N GLY A 442 7.29 -12.87 15.09
CA GLY A 442 8.62 -12.58 15.60
C GLY A 442 9.51 -11.87 14.57
N THR A 443 9.48 -12.32 13.32
CA THR A 443 10.24 -11.68 12.23
C THR A 443 9.70 -10.27 11.93
N ALA A 444 8.37 -10.09 11.87
CA ALA A 444 7.75 -8.78 11.68
C ALA A 444 8.07 -7.82 12.84
N ALA A 445 7.99 -8.29 14.08
CA ALA A 445 8.31 -7.49 15.27
C ALA A 445 9.79 -7.10 15.29
N HIS A 446 10.71 -8.04 14.99
CA HIS A 446 12.15 -7.75 14.87
C HIS A 446 12.42 -6.68 13.81
N ALA A 447 11.88 -6.86 12.61
CA ALA A 447 12.08 -5.90 11.51
C ALA A 447 11.50 -4.51 11.84
N THR A 448 10.36 -4.45 12.57
CA THR A 448 9.77 -3.20 13.06
C THR A 448 10.67 -2.50 14.06
N TRP A 449 11.21 -3.26 15.03
CA TRP A 449 12.16 -2.73 16.02
C TRP A 449 13.44 -2.20 15.35
N ARG A 450 14.00 -2.94 14.38
CA ARG A 450 15.15 -2.50 13.58
C ARG A 450 14.86 -1.21 12.81
N ALA A 451 13.66 -1.08 12.24
CA ALA A 451 13.23 0.14 11.56
C ALA A 451 13.15 1.34 12.53
N ALA A 452 12.61 1.14 13.73
CA ALA A 452 12.53 2.19 14.73
C ALA A 452 13.93 2.69 15.17
N GLN A 453 14.94 1.81 15.19
CA GLN A 453 16.31 2.17 15.50
C GLN A 453 16.98 3.11 14.47
N THR A 454 16.42 3.25 13.27
CA THR A 454 16.93 4.21 12.27
C THR A 454 16.52 5.66 12.58
N ALA A 455 15.55 5.88 13.45
CA ALA A 455 14.96 7.20 13.71
C ALA A 455 15.99 8.27 14.16
N PRO A 456 16.97 8.01 15.05
CA PRO A 456 17.95 9.02 15.44
C PRO A 456 18.82 9.48 14.26
N ALA A 457 19.31 8.54 13.45
CA ALA A 457 20.14 8.85 12.28
C ALA A 457 19.34 9.61 11.20
N THR A 458 18.08 9.24 10.99
CA THR A 458 17.18 9.92 10.05
C THR A 458 16.90 11.36 10.50
N ARG A 459 16.68 11.56 11.80
CA ARG A 459 16.46 12.90 12.36
C ARG A 459 17.70 13.78 12.21
N ALA A 460 18.90 13.25 12.46
CA ALA A 460 20.15 13.97 12.25
C ALA A 460 20.30 14.38 10.77
N ALA A 461 20.10 13.46 9.84
CA ALA A 461 20.15 13.75 8.41
C ALA A 461 19.13 14.80 7.96
N ALA A 462 17.94 14.83 8.56
CA ALA A 462 16.94 15.86 8.30
C ALA A 462 17.36 17.24 8.86
N ALA A 463 18.01 17.26 10.02
CA ALA A 463 18.57 18.49 10.59
C ALA A 463 19.66 19.08 9.70
N HIS A 464 20.62 18.29 9.23
CA HIS A 464 21.68 18.73 8.28
C HIS A 464 21.09 19.25 6.97
N HIS A 465 19.99 18.62 6.45
CA HIS A 465 19.32 19.14 5.26
C HIS A 465 18.60 20.48 5.53
N SER A 466 18.02 20.66 6.71
CA SER A 466 17.40 21.94 7.10
C SER A 466 18.44 23.04 7.26
N GLU A 467 19.62 22.71 7.77
CA GLU A 467 20.76 23.64 7.86
C GLU A 467 21.24 24.05 6.46
N LEU A 468 21.36 23.12 5.51
CA LEU A 468 21.64 23.43 4.11
C LEU A 468 20.67 24.47 3.55
N VAL A 469 19.35 24.25 3.72
CA VAL A 469 18.32 25.18 3.23
C VAL A 469 18.48 26.57 3.87
N SER A 470 18.72 26.64 5.18
CA SER A 470 18.89 27.90 5.89
C SER A 470 20.15 28.65 5.46
N THR A 471 21.27 27.93 5.29
CA THR A 471 22.55 28.51 4.84
C THR A 471 22.45 29.07 3.42
N LEU A 472 21.85 28.34 2.48
CA LEU A 472 21.62 28.85 1.12
C LEU A 472 20.80 30.13 1.11
N ARG A 473 19.77 30.20 1.97
CA ARG A 473 18.96 31.41 2.11
C ARG A 473 19.74 32.60 2.71
N GLN A 474 20.59 32.35 3.72
CA GLN A 474 21.45 33.38 4.33
C GLN A 474 22.48 33.90 3.34
N LEU A 475 23.01 33.03 2.48
CA LEU A 475 23.93 33.40 1.40
C LEU A 475 23.23 34.10 0.21
N GLY A 476 21.89 34.24 0.24
CA GLY A 476 21.12 34.81 -0.87
C GLY A 476 21.07 33.94 -2.12
N VAL A 477 21.47 32.67 -2.03
CA VAL A 477 21.51 31.74 -3.15
C VAL A 477 20.08 31.28 -3.50
N ARG A 478 19.68 31.54 -4.75
CA ARG A 478 18.35 31.15 -5.28
C ARG A 478 18.43 30.04 -6.33
N HIS A 479 19.57 29.89 -7.00
CA HIS A 479 19.74 28.93 -8.08
C HIS A 479 20.94 28.02 -7.78
N VAL A 480 20.71 26.71 -7.80
CA VAL A 480 21.75 25.72 -7.51
C VAL A 480 21.75 24.59 -8.54
N ARG A 481 22.90 23.89 -8.64
CA ARG A 481 23.05 22.64 -9.34
C ARG A 481 23.45 21.56 -8.34
N ALA A 482 22.76 20.44 -8.33
CA ALA A 482 23.01 19.33 -7.39
C ALA A 482 22.57 17.99 -7.97
N GLY A 483 22.96 16.90 -7.32
CA GLY A 483 22.50 15.57 -7.68
C GLY A 483 21.00 15.37 -7.49
N TYR A 484 20.42 14.41 -8.23
CA TYR A 484 18.98 14.12 -8.25
C TYR A 484 18.35 13.97 -6.84
N TRP A 485 19.02 13.24 -5.95
CA TRP A 485 18.49 12.99 -4.60
C TRP A 485 18.53 14.20 -3.67
N THR A 486 19.23 15.25 -4.06
CA THR A 486 19.32 16.53 -3.33
C THR A 486 18.34 17.57 -3.88
N CYS A 487 18.26 17.68 -5.20
CA CYS A 487 17.58 18.77 -5.91
C CYS A 487 16.12 18.96 -5.51
N ASN A 488 15.26 17.95 -5.76
CA ASN A 488 13.82 18.12 -5.50
C ASN A 488 13.52 18.29 -4.01
N ARG A 489 14.30 17.65 -3.12
CA ARG A 489 14.19 17.85 -1.68
C ARG A 489 14.47 19.28 -1.27
N LEU A 490 15.50 19.89 -1.87
CA LEU A 490 15.88 21.28 -1.62
C LEU A 490 14.80 22.25 -2.10
N ILE A 491 14.28 22.04 -3.32
CA ILE A 491 13.20 22.89 -3.87
C ILE A 491 11.96 22.82 -2.97
N PHE A 492 11.53 21.62 -2.61
CA PHE A 492 10.35 21.42 -1.75
C PHE A 492 10.54 22.02 -0.35
N ALA A 493 11.67 21.73 0.31
CA ALA A 493 11.95 22.23 1.65
C ALA A 493 12.10 23.76 1.72
N SER A 494 12.54 24.39 0.63
CA SER A 494 12.60 25.85 0.52
C SER A 494 11.28 26.50 0.06
N ALA A 495 10.25 25.72 -0.24
CA ALA A 495 9.00 26.17 -0.87
C ALA A 495 9.28 26.96 -2.17
N GLU A 496 10.19 26.41 -3.01
CA GLU A 496 10.65 26.97 -4.30
C GLU A 496 11.42 28.30 -4.20
N ARG A 497 11.87 28.68 -2.99
CA ARG A 497 12.74 29.86 -2.84
C ARG A 497 14.16 29.61 -3.33
N VAL A 498 14.57 28.35 -3.37
CA VAL A 498 15.82 27.87 -3.98
C VAL A 498 15.43 26.88 -5.07
N LEU A 499 15.75 27.18 -6.31
CA LEU A 499 15.54 26.31 -7.46
C LEU A 499 16.79 25.51 -7.75
N CYS A 500 16.63 24.31 -8.26
CA CYS A 500 17.74 23.39 -8.51
C CYS A 500 17.61 22.71 -9.87
N ALA A 501 18.73 22.66 -10.62
CA ALA A 501 18.88 21.84 -11.81
C ALA A 501 19.71 20.59 -11.50
N VAL A 502 19.22 19.43 -11.91
CA VAL A 502 19.86 18.14 -11.61
C VAL A 502 21.13 17.96 -12.44
N VAL A 503 22.21 17.53 -11.79
CA VAL A 503 23.45 17.11 -12.45
C VAL A 503 23.82 15.69 -12.03
N ASP A 504 24.65 15.03 -12.90
CA ASP A 504 25.25 13.74 -12.59
C ASP A 504 26.53 13.91 -11.73
N ASP A 505 27.15 12.81 -11.36
CA ASP A 505 28.40 12.78 -10.57
C ASP A 505 29.60 13.43 -11.30
N SER A 506 29.50 13.64 -12.61
CA SER A 506 30.51 14.35 -13.44
C SER A 506 30.15 15.81 -13.70
N ALA A 507 29.19 16.37 -12.95
CA ALA A 507 28.66 17.72 -13.10
C ALA A 507 28.02 18.02 -14.47
N ARG A 508 27.60 16.99 -15.23
CA ARG A 508 26.84 17.13 -16.48
C ARG A 508 25.34 17.17 -16.21
N PRO A 509 24.53 17.73 -17.13
CA PRO A 509 23.06 17.75 -16.99
C PRO A 509 22.49 16.35 -16.73
N GLY A 510 21.71 16.22 -15.63
CA GLY A 510 21.00 15.02 -15.26
C GLY A 510 19.49 15.10 -15.61
N PHE A 511 18.71 14.19 -15.06
CA PHE A 511 17.28 14.09 -15.29
C PHE A 511 16.48 14.99 -14.35
N ASP A 512 15.83 16.02 -14.89
CA ASP A 512 14.90 16.87 -14.14
C ASP A 512 13.47 16.39 -14.30
N ARG A 513 12.79 16.13 -13.20
CA ARG A 513 11.38 15.75 -13.20
C ARG A 513 10.47 16.88 -13.67
N TYR A 514 10.83 18.11 -13.35
CA TYR A 514 10.11 19.33 -13.77
C TYR A 514 11.07 20.28 -14.50
N PRO A 515 11.14 20.22 -15.83
CA PRO A 515 12.13 20.93 -16.63
C PRO A 515 12.10 22.46 -16.52
N ALA A 516 11.03 23.05 -15.97
CA ALA A 516 10.95 24.49 -15.74
C ALA A 516 12.05 24.97 -14.79
N TYR A 517 12.34 24.23 -13.73
CA TYR A 517 13.40 24.60 -12.78
C TYR A 517 14.78 24.68 -13.45
N ARG A 518 15.11 23.72 -14.33
CA ARG A 518 16.37 23.78 -15.10
C ARG A 518 16.45 25.05 -15.93
N ARG A 519 15.38 25.41 -16.65
CA ARG A 519 15.39 26.61 -17.50
C ARG A 519 15.68 27.88 -16.67
N GLU A 520 15.12 27.99 -15.48
CA GLU A 520 15.38 29.12 -14.58
C GLU A 520 16.80 29.12 -14.02
N VAL A 521 17.32 27.95 -13.62
CA VAL A 521 18.69 27.84 -13.13
C VAL A 521 19.70 28.14 -14.24
N ASP A 522 19.47 27.66 -15.45
CA ASP A 522 20.36 27.88 -16.60
C ASP A 522 20.30 29.35 -17.12
N ALA A 523 19.21 30.05 -16.87
CA ALA A 523 19.11 31.51 -17.13
C ALA A 523 19.85 32.37 -16.08
N SER A 524 20.23 31.79 -14.94
CA SER A 524 20.98 32.52 -13.90
C SER A 524 22.45 32.64 -14.30
N ALA A 525 23.02 33.86 -14.07
CA ALA A 525 24.41 34.15 -14.40
C ALA A 525 25.42 33.30 -13.58
N ALA A 526 25.10 33.02 -12.31
CA ALA A 526 26.03 32.40 -11.38
C ALA A 526 25.32 31.41 -10.44
N PRO A 527 24.81 30.26 -10.94
CA PRO A 527 24.20 29.27 -10.07
C PRO A 527 25.26 28.59 -9.19
N ALA A 528 24.98 28.47 -7.90
CA ALA A 528 25.84 27.76 -6.96
C ALA A 528 25.75 26.23 -7.21
N TRP A 529 26.70 25.48 -6.63
CA TRP A 529 26.68 24.02 -6.67
C TRP A 529 26.56 23.49 -5.24
N VAL A 530 25.82 22.41 -5.09
CA VAL A 530 25.62 21.74 -3.80
C VAL A 530 25.89 20.26 -3.96
N ALA A 531 26.76 19.73 -3.12
CA ALA A 531 27.08 18.31 -3.09
C ALA A 531 27.15 17.78 -1.65
N PRO A 532 26.72 16.53 -1.39
CA PRO A 532 27.05 15.86 -0.13
C PRO A 532 28.55 15.79 0.06
N ALA A 533 29.03 16.01 1.27
CA ALA A 533 30.46 15.87 1.57
C ALA A 533 30.93 14.45 1.28
N GLY A 534 32.07 14.31 0.58
CA GLY A 534 32.64 13.01 0.20
C GLY A 534 31.89 12.29 -0.93
N SER A 535 30.99 12.99 -1.66
CA SER A 535 30.37 12.42 -2.86
C SER A 535 31.27 12.61 -4.10
N PRO A 536 31.12 11.78 -5.16
CA PRO A 536 31.87 11.94 -6.41
C PRO A 536 31.68 13.34 -7.03
N LEU A 537 30.48 13.91 -6.94
CA LEU A 537 30.23 15.28 -7.40
C LEU A 537 31.06 16.30 -6.60
N ALA A 538 31.20 16.11 -5.28
CA ALA A 538 32.04 17.00 -4.46
C ALA A 538 33.52 16.95 -4.89
N ASP A 539 34.01 15.76 -5.26
CA ASP A 539 35.41 15.59 -5.71
C ASP A 539 35.67 16.36 -7.02
N VAL A 540 34.72 16.25 -7.99
CA VAL A 540 34.80 17.01 -9.26
C VAL A 540 34.74 18.52 -9.02
N LEU A 541 33.92 18.97 -8.09
CA LEU A 541 33.77 20.40 -7.77
C LEU A 541 35.00 20.94 -6.98
N ASP A 542 35.66 20.09 -6.16
CA ASP A 542 36.89 20.45 -5.50
C ASP A 542 38.06 20.64 -6.48
N GLU A 543 38.08 19.92 -7.61
CA GLU A 543 39.04 20.16 -8.68
C GLU A 543 38.83 21.52 -9.34
N ARG A 544 37.58 21.88 -9.64
CA ARG A 544 37.22 23.21 -10.17
C ARG A 544 37.58 24.33 -9.19
N ARG A 545 37.35 24.12 -7.89
CA ARG A 545 37.75 25.06 -6.85
C ARG A 545 39.27 25.30 -6.83
N ARG A 546 40.07 24.23 -6.97
CA ARG A 546 41.54 24.36 -7.06
C ARG A 546 42.00 25.12 -8.30
N ALA A 547 41.22 25.07 -9.40
CA ALA A 547 41.44 25.87 -10.58
C ALA A 547 41.10 27.38 -10.40
N GLY A 548 40.47 27.74 -9.30
CA GLY A 548 40.17 29.15 -8.95
C GLY A 548 38.76 29.62 -9.30
N ASP A 549 37.90 28.75 -9.85
CA ASP A 549 36.57 29.12 -10.35
C ASP A 549 35.49 29.24 -9.26
N LEU A 550 35.75 28.62 -8.10
CA LEU A 550 34.71 28.45 -7.07
C LEU A 550 35.25 28.77 -5.66
N ASP A 551 34.43 29.41 -4.85
CA ASP A 551 34.62 29.52 -3.41
C ASP A 551 33.81 28.42 -2.69
N LEU A 552 34.29 27.94 -1.53
CA LEU A 552 33.71 26.85 -0.79
C LEU A 552 33.17 27.32 0.57
N VAL A 553 31.91 27.01 0.84
CA VAL A 553 31.29 27.04 2.17
C VAL A 553 31.01 25.60 2.60
N THR A 554 31.54 25.19 3.75
CA THR A 554 31.34 23.85 4.31
C THR A 554 30.41 23.91 5.50
N ILE A 555 29.40 23.10 5.49
CA ILE A 555 28.50 22.84 6.61
C ILE A 555 28.44 21.32 6.88
N ASP A 556 27.87 20.91 8.00
CA ASP A 556 27.86 19.48 8.34
C ASP A 556 27.13 18.63 7.28
N GLY A 557 27.86 17.69 6.70
CA GLY A 557 27.38 16.80 5.64
C GLY A 557 27.29 17.41 4.23
N TRP A 558 27.56 18.73 4.04
CA TRP A 558 27.37 19.39 2.75
C TRP A 558 28.50 20.32 2.36
N ARG A 559 28.71 20.45 1.06
CA ARG A 559 29.61 21.43 0.43
C ARG A 559 28.80 22.31 -0.51
N ILE A 560 28.91 23.63 -0.33
CA ILE A 560 28.29 24.67 -1.17
C ILE A 560 29.43 25.38 -1.90
N TYR A 561 29.40 25.35 -3.22
CA TYR A 561 30.41 26.00 -4.06
C TYR A 561 29.74 27.21 -4.74
N LEU A 562 30.32 28.37 -4.53
CA LEU A 562 29.86 29.64 -5.07
C LEU A 562 30.76 30.05 -6.24
N PRO A 563 30.23 30.35 -7.44
CA PRO A 563 31.00 30.93 -8.53
C PRO A 563 31.62 32.27 -8.10
N ARG A 564 32.87 32.50 -8.52
CA ARG A 564 33.55 33.78 -8.31
C ARG A 564 33.17 34.83 -9.29
#